data_7480f629c990081ba3bba6305722e672
#
_entry.id   7480f629c990081ba3bba6305722e672
#
_cell.length_a   1.000
_cell.length_b   1.000
_cell.length_c   1.000
_cell.angle_alpha   90.00
_cell.angle_beta   90.00
_cell.angle_gamma   90.00
#
_symmetry.space_group_name_H-M   'P 1'
#
loop_
_entity.id
_entity.type
_entity.pdbx_description
1 polymer ?
#
loop_
_entity_poly.entity_id
_entity_poly.type
_entity_poly.pdbx_seq_one_letter_code
_entity_poly.pdbx_strand_id
1 'polypeptide(L)'
;MLFSLILKAQDAQFTQFYAAPMYLNPAFTGVTYEHRFVANYRNQWPGISKAYQTYMASYDYNMSDINSGLGLTVMQDRAGTAGLTHTQFGVNYAYHFKISKLAEIRLGANLNYNMKRLDFGKLKFNDQITTGSSISNETSNYEQLNFMDFAAGALLNSTEYWLGFSAKHLTQPNSSLTGDRVPLPLSMSLHGGYRFIIEQKSKEIKRYFSPAFNYRHEQKYDQLDIGVYYYHLPLNVGVWYRGLPFKTYAPTYSSRESIAVLVGFDITEYNLRVGYSYDITVSKLGISNSLGAHEISLVYEIAKRKKKTRRVLVSCPKF
;
A
#
# COMPACT_ATOMS: atom_id res chain seq x y z
N MET A 1 18.14 -22.27 26.30
CA MET A 1 16.71 -22.07 25.91
C MET A 1 16.71 -20.96 24.85
N LEU A 2 16.82 -21.31 23.55
CA LEU A 2 16.78 -20.36 22.45
C LEU A 2 15.33 -19.88 22.31
N PHE A 3 15.07 -18.62 22.60
CA PHE A 3 13.84 -17.97 22.18
C PHE A 3 13.85 -17.88 20.66
N SER A 4 13.12 -18.76 20.01
CA SER A 4 12.80 -18.64 18.59
C SER A 4 11.96 -17.35 18.44
N LEU A 5 12.61 -16.27 18.06
CA LEU A 5 11.94 -15.06 17.61
C LEU A 5 11.23 -15.44 16.30
N ILE A 6 9.93 -15.71 16.38
CA ILE A 6 9.09 -15.86 15.19
C ILE A 6 9.04 -14.49 14.53
N LEU A 7 9.99 -14.24 13.64
CA LEU A 7 9.98 -13.08 12.75
C LEU A 7 8.84 -13.30 11.74
N LYS A 8 7.70 -12.67 12.00
CA LYS A 8 6.59 -12.64 11.04
C LYS A 8 6.84 -11.50 10.06
N ALA A 9 6.88 -11.81 8.78
CA ALA A 9 7.01 -10.82 7.73
C ALA A 9 5.74 -9.96 7.70
N GLN A 10 5.90 -8.65 7.78
CA GLN A 10 4.83 -7.68 7.55
C GLN A 10 4.60 -7.49 6.05
N ASP A 11 3.38 -7.12 5.67
CA ASP A 11 3.07 -6.72 4.30
C ASP A 11 3.89 -5.50 3.85
N ALA A 12 4.19 -5.45 2.55
CA ALA A 12 4.80 -4.26 1.95
C ALA A 12 3.93 -3.02 2.22
N GLN A 13 4.58 -1.90 2.50
CA GLN A 13 3.91 -0.65 2.84
C GLN A 13 4.28 0.43 1.85
N PHE A 14 3.28 1.19 1.40
CA PHE A 14 3.47 2.40 0.61
C PHE A 14 3.25 3.64 1.47
N THR A 15 4.10 4.65 1.29
CA THR A 15 3.93 5.96 1.91
C THR A 15 2.87 6.75 1.17
N GLN A 16 2.87 6.63 -0.16
CA GLN A 16 1.86 7.21 -1.04
C GLN A 16 0.67 6.24 -1.20
N PHE A 17 0.05 5.81 -0.09
CA PHE A 17 -1.00 4.78 -0.15
C PHE A 17 -2.23 5.21 -0.97
N TYR A 18 -2.46 6.51 -1.17
CA TYR A 18 -3.49 7.00 -2.10
C TYR A 18 -3.09 6.88 -3.57
N ALA A 19 -1.79 6.75 -3.88
CA ALA A 19 -1.31 6.39 -5.20
C ALA A 19 -1.30 4.87 -5.42
N ALA A 20 -1.62 4.06 -4.40
CA ALA A 20 -1.83 2.62 -4.49
C ALA A 20 -3.24 2.24 -3.96
N PRO A 21 -4.34 2.84 -4.48
CA PRO A 21 -5.64 2.81 -3.82
C PRO A 21 -6.23 1.40 -3.72
N MET A 22 -6.09 0.55 -4.74
CA MET A 22 -6.60 -0.83 -4.69
C MET A 22 -5.80 -1.71 -3.72
N TYR A 23 -4.53 -1.39 -3.47
CA TYR A 23 -3.74 -2.06 -2.45
C TYR A 23 -4.16 -1.65 -1.03
N LEU A 24 -4.53 -0.39 -0.84
CA LEU A 24 -5.07 0.10 0.42
C LEU A 24 -6.43 -0.54 0.74
N ASN A 25 -7.36 -0.51 -0.23
CA ASN A 25 -8.72 -0.99 -0.06
C ASN A 25 -9.32 -1.36 -1.43
N PRO A 26 -9.78 -2.61 -1.64
CA PRO A 26 -10.37 -3.02 -2.91
C PRO A 26 -11.64 -2.22 -3.29
N ALA A 27 -12.29 -1.56 -2.34
CA ALA A 27 -13.45 -0.69 -2.62
C ALA A 27 -13.09 0.56 -3.44
N PHE A 28 -11.79 0.91 -3.58
CA PHE A 28 -11.35 1.98 -4.49
C PHE A 28 -11.31 1.59 -5.97
N THR A 29 -11.56 0.32 -6.29
CA THR A 29 -11.56 -0.15 -7.68
C THR A 29 -12.63 0.57 -8.50
N GLY A 30 -12.22 1.20 -9.60
CA GLY A 30 -13.11 2.00 -10.44
C GLY A 30 -13.54 3.36 -9.85
N VAL A 31 -12.86 3.86 -8.80
CA VAL A 31 -13.00 5.26 -8.34
C VAL A 31 -12.18 6.15 -9.26
N THR A 32 -12.54 6.19 -10.51
CA THR A 32 -11.91 6.98 -11.57
C THR A 32 -12.94 7.36 -12.60
N TYR A 33 -12.60 8.22 -13.56
CA TYR A 33 -13.54 8.59 -14.62
C TYR A 33 -13.82 7.43 -15.57
N GLU A 34 -12.81 6.69 -15.97
CA GLU A 34 -12.97 5.53 -16.86
C GLU A 34 -11.83 4.50 -16.64
N HIS A 35 -10.63 4.80 -17.10
CA HIS A 35 -9.44 3.94 -16.95
C HIS A 35 -8.40 4.64 -16.09
N ARG A 36 -7.76 3.90 -15.21
CA ARG A 36 -6.62 4.37 -14.44
C ARG A 36 -5.52 3.32 -14.46
N PHE A 37 -4.31 3.77 -14.75
CA PHE A 37 -3.08 3.01 -14.64
C PHE A 37 -2.23 3.63 -13.54
N VAL A 38 -1.67 2.80 -12.67
CA VAL A 38 -0.78 3.25 -11.60
C VAL A 38 0.47 2.39 -11.61
N ALA A 39 1.62 3.03 -11.41
CA ALA A 39 2.89 2.35 -11.14
C ALA A 39 3.54 2.97 -9.91
N ASN A 40 4.02 2.12 -9.01
CA ASN A 40 4.71 2.52 -7.79
C ASN A 40 6.04 1.77 -7.69
N TYR A 41 7.07 2.49 -7.26
CA TYR A 41 8.35 1.94 -6.87
C TYR A 41 8.73 2.48 -5.50
N ARG A 42 9.08 1.60 -4.58
CA ARG A 42 9.56 1.95 -3.25
C ARG A 42 10.88 1.25 -2.95
N ASN A 43 11.84 2.01 -2.47
CA ASN A 43 13.10 1.52 -1.94
C ASN A 43 13.23 1.96 -0.49
N GLN A 44 13.08 1.00 0.43
CA GLN A 44 13.12 1.28 1.87
C GLN A 44 14.46 0.84 2.44
N TRP A 45 15.10 1.76 3.17
CA TRP A 45 16.38 1.61 3.84
C TRP A 45 17.54 1.28 2.89
N PRO A 46 17.78 2.11 1.85
CA PRO A 46 18.85 1.86 0.88
C PRO A 46 20.25 1.84 1.50
N GLY A 47 20.43 2.39 2.69
CA GLY A 47 21.68 2.28 3.47
C GLY A 47 21.97 0.87 3.97
N ILE A 48 20.97 -0.01 4.03
CA ILE A 48 21.11 -1.42 4.37
C ILE A 48 21.13 -2.22 3.07
N SER A 49 22.15 -3.03 2.84
CA SER A 49 22.29 -3.78 1.59
C SER A 49 21.05 -4.62 1.28
N LYS A 50 20.39 -4.32 0.16
CA LYS A 50 19.21 -5.03 -0.36
C LYS A 50 18.07 -5.17 0.66
N ALA A 51 17.81 -4.11 1.44
CA ALA A 51 16.82 -4.20 2.50
C ALA A 51 15.42 -4.51 1.96
N TYR A 52 14.74 -3.53 1.32
CA TYR A 52 13.39 -3.75 0.79
C TYR A 52 13.20 -2.97 -0.51
N GLN A 53 12.74 -3.65 -1.54
CA GLN A 53 12.38 -3.06 -2.83
C GLN A 53 11.01 -3.56 -3.26
N THR A 54 10.06 -2.65 -3.42
CA THR A 54 8.70 -2.97 -3.81
C THR A 54 8.36 -2.31 -5.13
N TYR A 55 7.84 -3.09 -6.07
CA TYR A 55 7.31 -2.66 -7.35
C TYR A 55 5.83 -3.01 -7.40
N MET A 56 5.01 -2.09 -7.85
CA MET A 56 3.58 -2.35 -8.04
C MET A 56 3.10 -1.69 -9.32
N ALA A 57 2.28 -2.40 -10.07
CA ALA A 57 1.51 -1.87 -11.17
C ALA A 57 0.05 -2.24 -10.98
N SER A 58 -0.84 -1.34 -11.31
CA SER A 58 -2.28 -1.61 -11.25
C SER A 58 -3.03 -0.92 -12.39
N TYR A 59 -4.12 -1.53 -12.77
CA TYR A 59 -5.08 -1.01 -13.74
C TYR A 59 -6.47 -1.19 -13.20
N ASP A 60 -7.32 -0.17 -13.28
CA ASP A 60 -8.73 -0.29 -12.97
C ASP A 60 -9.62 0.46 -13.96
N TYR A 61 -10.82 -0.08 -14.11
CA TYR A 61 -11.84 0.40 -15.04
C TYR A 61 -13.15 0.63 -14.31
N ASN A 62 -13.75 1.79 -14.56
CA ASN A 62 -15.07 2.16 -14.04
C ASN A 62 -16.18 1.74 -15.01
N MET A 63 -16.92 0.70 -14.67
CA MET A 63 -18.12 0.24 -15.38
C MET A 63 -19.36 0.99 -14.88
N SER A 64 -19.43 2.29 -15.14
CA SER A 64 -20.46 3.19 -14.60
C SER A 64 -21.89 2.76 -14.91
N ASP A 65 -22.10 2.03 -16.02
CA ASP A 65 -23.45 1.60 -16.46
C ASP A 65 -24.05 0.54 -15.55
N ILE A 66 -23.20 -0.26 -14.92
CA ILE A 66 -23.61 -1.32 -13.98
C ILE A 66 -23.17 -1.02 -12.53
N ASN A 67 -22.79 0.24 -12.23
CA ASN A 67 -22.33 0.69 -10.92
C ASN A 67 -21.19 -0.18 -10.34
N SER A 68 -20.25 -0.61 -11.17
CA SER A 68 -19.18 -1.51 -10.79
C SER A 68 -17.81 -1.00 -11.21
N GLY A 69 -16.77 -1.54 -10.61
CA GLY A 69 -15.38 -1.36 -11.03
C GLY A 69 -14.67 -2.70 -11.10
N LEU A 70 -13.80 -2.87 -12.08
CA LEU A 70 -12.91 -4.01 -12.23
C LEU A 70 -11.47 -3.54 -12.23
N GLY A 71 -10.57 -4.29 -11.57
CA GLY A 71 -9.16 -3.92 -11.49
C GLY A 71 -8.22 -5.11 -11.45
N LEU A 72 -7.00 -4.89 -11.91
CA LEU A 72 -5.91 -5.84 -11.86
C LEU A 72 -4.73 -5.19 -11.12
N THR A 73 -4.03 -5.98 -10.31
CA THR A 73 -2.83 -5.54 -9.60
C THR A 73 -1.74 -6.57 -9.75
N VAL A 74 -0.51 -6.10 -9.93
CA VAL A 74 0.70 -6.91 -9.88
C VAL A 74 1.66 -6.22 -8.93
N MET A 75 2.18 -6.94 -7.96
CA MET A 75 3.15 -6.44 -7.01
C MET A 75 4.29 -7.43 -6.87
N GLN A 76 5.50 -6.94 -6.74
CA GLN A 76 6.66 -7.71 -6.35
C GLN A 76 7.38 -6.98 -5.22
N ASP A 77 7.53 -7.66 -4.10
CA ASP A 77 8.30 -7.21 -2.95
C ASP A 77 9.51 -8.11 -2.77
N ARG A 78 10.68 -7.49 -2.62
CA ARG A 78 11.94 -8.17 -2.41
C ARG A 78 12.59 -7.70 -1.13
N ALA A 79 12.92 -8.63 -0.24
CA ALA A 79 13.48 -8.35 1.07
C ALA A 79 14.79 -9.10 1.30
N GLY A 80 15.79 -8.38 1.83
CA GLY A 80 17.03 -8.93 2.33
C GLY A 80 17.99 -9.46 1.28
N THR A 81 19.20 -9.80 1.76
CA THR A 81 20.31 -10.29 0.92
C THR A 81 20.06 -11.66 0.31
N ALA A 82 19.31 -12.52 1.02
CA ALA A 82 18.87 -13.83 0.52
C ALA A 82 17.81 -13.72 -0.59
N GLY A 83 17.28 -12.50 -0.84
CA GLY A 83 16.35 -12.23 -1.94
C GLY A 83 15.00 -12.92 -1.74
N LEU A 84 14.46 -12.91 -0.51
CA LEU A 84 13.06 -13.28 -0.29
C LEU A 84 12.20 -12.42 -1.22
N THR A 85 11.55 -13.07 -2.16
CA THR A 85 10.72 -12.41 -3.16
C THR A 85 9.28 -12.85 -2.96
N HIS A 86 8.38 -11.89 -2.84
CA HIS A 86 6.94 -12.10 -2.79
C HIS A 86 6.31 -11.43 -4.01
N THR A 87 5.78 -12.23 -4.93
CA THR A 87 5.05 -11.74 -6.11
C THR A 87 3.58 -12.01 -5.92
N GLN A 88 2.75 -11.01 -6.19
CA GLN A 88 1.30 -11.06 -6.02
C GLN A 88 0.60 -10.62 -7.31
N PHE A 89 -0.39 -11.38 -7.74
CA PHE A 89 -1.30 -11.05 -8.83
C PHE A 89 -2.71 -10.96 -8.25
N GLY A 90 -3.35 -9.81 -8.39
CA GLY A 90 -4.66 -9.55 -7.81
C GLY A 90 -5.71 -9.19 -8.85
N VAL A 91 -6.92 -9.72 -8.64
CA VAL A 91 -8.13 -9.29 -9.32
C VAL A 91 -9.02 -8.59 -8.32
N ASN A 92 -9.45 -7.39 -8.65
CA ASN A 92 -10.27 -6.54 -7.78
C ASN A 92 -11.62 -6.28 -8.43
N TYR A 93 -12.65 -6.32 -7.63
CA TYR A 93 -14.02 -5.95 -8.03
C TYR A 93 -14.63 -5.07 -6.96
N ALA A 94 -15.32 -4.02 -7.37
CA ALA A 94 -16.10 -3.19 -6.46
C ALA A 94 -17.47 -2.86 -7.04
N TYR A 95 -18.47 -2.84 -6.18
CA TYR A 95 -19.83 -2.40 -6.48
C TYR A 95 -20.18 -1.16 -5.66
N HIS A 96 -20.85 -0.17 -6.27
CA HIS A 96 -21.20 1.06 -5.57
C HIS A 96 -22.70 1.32 -5.52
N PHE A 97 -23.14 1.73 -4.34
CA PHE A 97 -24.52 2.15 -4.04
C PHE A 97 -24.56 3.66 -3.85
N LYS A 98 -25.37 4.34 -4.60
CA LYS A 98 -25.62 5.78 -4.42
C LYS A 98 -26.55 5.99 -3.24
N ILE A 99 -26.09 6.67 -2.20
CA ILE A 99 -26.92 7.08 -1.05
C ILE A 99 -27.57 8.42 -1.35
N SER A 100 -26.83 9.32 -1.98
CA SER A 100 -27.29 10.65 -2.34
C SER A 100 -26.65 11.14 -3.64
N LYS A 101 -26.97 12.39 -4.04
CA LYS A 101 -26.31 13.02 -5.19
C LYS A 101 -24.81 13.29 -4.97
N LEU A 102 -24.35 13.29 -3.72
CA LEU A 102 -22.99 13.67 -3.31
C LEU A 102 -22.25 12.59 -2.55
N ALA A 103 -22.87 11.44 -2.25
CA ALA A 103 -22.28 10.36 -1.49
C ALA A 103 -22.67 8.98 -2.02
N GLU A 104 -21.74 8.06 -1.96
CA GLU A 104 -21.90 6.65 -2.32
C GLU A 104 -21.19 5.73 -1.32
N ILE A 105 -21.72 4.53 -1.11
CA ILE A 105 -21.02 3.41 -0.45
C ILE A 105 -20.49 2.50 -1.54
N ARG A 106 -19.27 2.06 -1.40
CA ARG A 106 -18.61 1.09 -2.26
C ARG A 106 -18.20 -0.13 -1.44
N LEU A 107 -18.49 -1.32 -1.94
CA LEU A 107 -18.02 -2.59 -1.38
C LEU A 107 -17.07 -3.20 -2.38
N GLY A 108 -15.91 -3.62 -1.92
CA GLY A 108 -14.87 -4.20 -2.76
C GLY A 108 -14.40 -5.55 -2.27
N ALA A 109 -14.02 -6.39 -3.21
CA ALA A 109 -13.38 -7.68 -2.96
C ALA A 109 -12.14 -7.81 -3.84
N ASN A 110 -11.14 -8.50 -3.30
CA ASN A 110 -9.90 -8.78 -4.00
C ASN A 110 -9.55 -10.26 -3.82
N LEU A 111 -9.13 -10.89 -4.90
CA LEU A 111 -8.54 -12.22 -4.93
C LEU A 111 -7.10 -12.09 -5.39
N ASN A 112 -6.16 -12.57 -4.57
CA ASN A 112 -4.74 -12.56 -4.85
C ASN A 112 -4.20 -13.98 -5.00
N TYR A 113 -3.41 -14.19 -6.05
CA TYR A 113 -2.50 -15.31 -6.19
C TYR A 113 -1.09 -14.87 -5.79
N ASN A 114 -0.53 -15.53 -4.80
CA ASN A 114 0.73 -15.18 -4.17
C ASN A 114 1.78 -16.25 -4.45
N MET A 115 2.99 -15.80 -4.79
CA MET A 115 4.17 -16.63 -4.95
C MET A 115 5.27 -16.08 -4.03
N LYS A 116 5.68 -16.85 -3.04
CA LYS A 116 6.85 -16.55 -2.20
C LYS A 116 8.01 -17.45 -2.61
N ARG A 117 9.18 -16.85 -2.81
CA ARG A 117 10.40 -17.56 -3.19
C ARG A 117 11.57 -17.07 -2.35
N LEU A 118 12.40 -18.00 -1.90
CA LEU A 118 13.65 -17.71 -1.21
C LEU A 118 14.78 -18.46 -1.92
N ASP A 119 15.88 -17.74 -2.20
CA ASP A 119 17.07 -18.33 -2.79
C ASP A 119 17.96 -18.89 -1.67
N PHE A 120 17.78 -20.17 -1.35
CA PHE A 120 18.53 -20.86 -0.33
C PHE A 120 20.04 -20.93 -0.63
N GLY A 121 20.44 -20.89 -1.91
CA GLY A 121 21.84 -20.88 -2.31
C GLY A 121 22.60 -19.61 -1.90
N LYS A 122 21.87 -18.54 -1.55
CA LYS A 122 22.46 -17.30 -1.00
C LYS A 122 22.54 -17.26 0.52
N LEU A 123 21.97 -18.25 1.20
CA LEU A 123 22.06 -18.40 2.65
C LEU A 123 23.32 -19.19 3.02
N LYS A 124 23.90 -18.86 4.16
CA LYS A 124 24.89 -19.67 4.83
C LYS A 124 24.29 -20.21 6.11
N PHE A 125 24.21 -21.52 6.21
CA PHE A 125 23.65 -22.21 7.35
C PHE A 125 24.72 -22.45 8.40
N ASN A 126 24.29 -22.72 9.63
CA ASN A 126 25.24 -22.90 10.77
C ASN A 126 26.16 -24.10 10.59
N ASP A 127 25.69 -25.21 10.00
CA ASP A 127 26.48 -26.37 9.65
C ASP A 127 27.60 -26.04 8.65
N GLN A 128 27.34 -25.18 7.66
CA GLN A 128 28.35 -24.70 6.71
C GLN A 128 29.40 -23.80 7.39
N ILE A 129 28.97 -22.97 8.36
CA ILE A 129 29.89 -22.08 9.09
C ILE A 129 30.82 -22.91 10.03
N THR A 130 30.29 -23.94 10.67
CA THR A 130 31.03 -24.77 11.62
C THR A 130 31.91 -25.79 10.96
N THR A 131 31.49 -26.38 9.84
CA THR A 131 32.24 -27.46 9.14
C THR A 131 33.08 -26.95 7.98
N GLY A 132 32.86 -25.71 7.52
CA GLY A 132 33.48 -25.19 6.29
C GLY A 132 32.94 -25.83 5.00
N SER A 133 31.90 -26.65 5.09
CA SER A 133 31.29 -27.33 3.94
C SER A 133 30.60 -26.34 2.99
N SER A 134 30.69 -26.61 1.70
CA SER A 134 29.92 -25.87 0.68
C SER A 134 28.45 -26.31 0.59
N ILE A 135 28.10 -27.45 1.16
CA ILE A 135 26.78 -28.07 1.13
C ILE A 135 26.21 -28.07 2.55
N SER A 136 24.95 -27.62 2.71
CA SER A 136 24.25 -27.70 3.98
C SER A 136 23.26 -28.87 3.99
N ASN A 137 23.13 -29.52 5.15
CA ASN A 137 22.11 -30.52 5.42
C ASN A 137 20.79 -29.85 5.89
N GLU A 138 20.81 -28.55 6.17
CA GLU A 138 19.66 -27.76 6.64
C GLU A 138 18.85 -27.14 5.50
N THR A 139 19.13 -27.50 4.23
CA THR A 139 18.41 -26.96 3.08
C THR A 139 16.94 -27.40 3.08
N SER A 140 16.04 -26.43 2.96
CA SER A 140 14.62 -26.71 2.80
C SER A 140 14.31 -27.19 1.39
N ASN A 141 13.40 -28.16 1.26
CA ASN A 141 12.89 -28.63 -0.03
C ASN A 141 11.90 -27.65 -0.69
N TYR A 142 11.57 -26.56 -0.03
CA TYR A 142 10.57 -25.58 -0.50
C TYR A 142 11.23 -24.28 -0.94
N GLU A 143 11.69 -24.23 -2.18
CA GLU A 143 12.20 -22.98 -2.78
C GLU A 143 11.10 -21.99 -3.08
N GLN A 144 9.87 -22.46 -3.29
CA GLN A 144 8.72 -21.66 -3.66
C GLN A 144 7.45 -22.14 -2.97
N LEU A 145 6.65 -21.18 -2.51
CA LEU A 145 5.33 -21.39 -1.95
C LEU A 145 4.30 -20.58 -2.74
N ASN A 146 3.21 -21.24 -3.14
CA ASN A 146 2.08 -20.59 -3.82
C ASN A 146 0.83 -20.71 -2.96
N PHE A 147 0.06 -19.63 -2.86
CA PHE A 147 -1.20 -19.63 -2.12
C PHE A 147 -2.16 -18.57 -2.64
N MET A 148 -3.45 -18.82 -2.43
CA MET A 148 -4.52 -17.86 -2.68
C MET A 148 -4.83 -17.09 -1.40
N ASP A 149 -5.22 -15.82 -1.55
CA ASP A 149 -5.61 -14.95 -0.46
C ASP A 149 -6.76 -14.02 -0.86
N PHE A 150 -7.61 -13.69 0.10
CA PHE A 150 -8.77 -12.84 -0.12
C PHE A 150 -8.71 -11.59 0.77
N ALA A 151 -9.17 -10.49 0.20
CA ALA A 151 -9.38 -9.25 0.92
C ALA A 151 -10.76 -8.67 0.59
N ALA A 152 -11.32 -7.95 1.54
CA ALA A 152 -12.58 -7.23 1.36
C ALA A 152 -12.45 -5.81 1.90
N GLY A 153 -13.31 -4.92 1.42
CA GLY A 153 -13.32 -3.55 1.90
C GLY A 153 -14.63 -2.84 1.65
N ALA A 154 -14.84 -1.80 2.43
CA ALA A 154 -15.94 -0.88 2.30
C ALA A 154 -15.40 0.55 2.27
N LEU A 155 -16.06 1.42 1.51
CA LEU A 155 -15.68 2.82 1.36
C LEU A 155 -16.95 3.68 1.29
N LEU A 156 -17.09 4.60 2.22
CA LEU A 156 -18.00 5.74 2.10
C LEU A 156 -17.26 6.86 1.39
N ASN A 157 -17.75 7.26 0.23
CA ASN A 157 -17.09 8.23 -0.64
C ASN A 157 -18.03 9.39 -0.97
N SER A 158 -17.55 10.62 -0.80
CA SER A 158 -18.23 11.86 -1.10
C SER A 158 -17.33 12.78 -1.92
N THR A 159 -17.77 13.97 -2.28
CA THR A 159 -16.94 14.99 -2.93
C THR A 159 -15.93 15.61 -1.98
N GLU A 160 -16.20 15.62 -0.69
CA GLU A 160 -15.40 16.31 0.32
C GLU A 160 -14.75 15.37 1.33
N TYR A 161 -15.34 14.20 1.59
CA TYR A 161 -14.82 13.26 2.58
C TYR A 161 -14.87 11.83 2.09
N TRP A 162 -14.03 11.00 2.66
CA TRP A 162 -14.05 9.56 2.49
C TRP A 162 -13.73 8.88 3.83
N LEU A 163 -14.30 7.70 4.02
CA LEU A 163 -14.00 6.82 5.16
C LEU A 163 -14.04 5.40 4.65
N GLY A 164 -12.95 4.66 4.80
CA GLY A 164 -12.82 3.30 4.31
C GLY A 164 -12.34 2.34 5.39
N PHE A 165 -12.83 1.11 5.30
CA PHE A 165 -12.37 -0.03 6.07
C PHE A 165 -11.96 -1.14 5.12
N SER A 166 -10.83 -1.80 5.36
CA SER A 166 -10.42 -3.00 4.63
C SER A 166 -9.86 -4.06 5.56
N ALA A 167 -10.06 -5.32 5.16
CA ALA A 167 -9.50 -6.49 5.82
C ALA A 167 -8.82 -7.37 4.76
N LYS A 168 -7.55 -7.69 4.97
CA LYS A 168 -6.73 -8.56 4.13
C LYS A 168 -6.45 -9.87 4.85
N HIS A 169 -6.04 -10.88 4.11
CA HIS A 169 -5.71 -12.22 4.62
C HIS A 169 -6.90 -12.90 5.29
N LEU A 170 -8.09 -12.75 4.71
CA LEU A 170 -9.32 -13.32 5.23
C LEU A 170 -9.28 -14.86 5.32
N THR A 171 -8.53 -15.50 4.41
CA THR A 171 -8.33 -16.95 4.39
C THR A 171 -7.18 -17.43 5.27
N GLN A 172 -6.37 -16.51 5.79
CA GLN A 172 -5.19 -16.81 6.61
C GLN A 172 -4.35 -17.97 6.05
N PRO A 173 -3.91 -17.88 4.77
CA PRO A 173 -3.19 -18.97 4.13
C PRO A 173 -1.87 -19.25 4.84
N ASN A 174 -1.38 -20.50 4.76
CA ASN A 174 -0.06 -20.82 5.26
C ASN A 174 1.01 -20.12 4.41
N SER A 175 1.92 -19.38 5.03
CA SER A 175 2.98 -18.61 4.37
C SER A 175 4.40 -19.10 4.67
N SER A 176 4.52 -20.30 5.26
CA SER A 176 5.81 -20.89 5.62
C SER A 176 6.51 -21.53 4.44
N LEU A 177 7.80 -21.22 4.27
CA LEU A 177 8.71 -21.87 3.31
C LEU A 177 9.42 -23.10 3.92
N THR A 178 9.24 -23.36 5.22
CA THR A 178 9.92 -24.45 5.95
C THR A 178 9.01 -25.65 6.19
N GLY A 179 7.74 -25.61 5.73
CA GLY A 179 6.79 -26.70 5.94
C GLY A 179 5.97 -26.59 7.24
N ASP A 180 6.34 -25.70 8.15
CA ASP A 180 5.57 -25.43 9.36
C ASP A 180 4.24 -24.73 9.03
N ARG A 181 3.30 -24.77 9.97
CA ARG A 181 2.06 -24.03 9.83
C ARG A 181 2.21 -22.60 10.37
N VAL A 182 2.44 -21.65 9.48
CA VAL A 182 2.54 -20.21 9.80
C VAL A 182 1.45 -19.45 9.02
N PRO A 183 0.22 -19.37 9.56
CA PRO A 183 -0.85 -18.66 8.89
C PRO A 183 -0.54 -17.16 8.80
N LEU A 184 -0.83 -16.54 7.64
CA LEU A 184 -0.78 -15.09 7.51
C LEU A 184 -1.80 -14.46 8.46
N PRO A 185 -1.39 -13.46 9.24
CA PRO A 185 -2.30 -12.80 10.15
C PRO A 185 -3.34 -11.96 9.40
N LEU A 186 -4.54 -11.89 9.97
CA LEU A 186 -5.55 -10.93 9.52
C LEU A 186 -5.00 -9.51 9.68
N SER A 187 -5.04 -8.71 8.60
CA SER A 187 -4.61 -7.32 8.59
C SER A 187 -5.82 -6.44 8.32
N MET A 188 -6.11 -5.50 9.20
CA MET A 188 -7.24 -4.58 9.10
C MET A 188 -6.74 -3.15 8.96
N SER A 189 -7.42 -2.32 8.16
CA SER A 189 -7.16 -0.90 8.10
C SER A 189 -8.43 -0.06 8.13
N LEU A 190 -8.36 1.06 8.83
CA LEU A 190 -9.36 2.12 8.84
C LEU A 190 -8.68 3.40 8.35
N HIS A 191 -9.17 3.97 7.27
CA HIS A 191 -8.55 5.14 6.65
C HIS A 191 -9.61 6.14 6.22
N GLY A 192 -9.25 7.39 6.23
CA GLY A 192 -10.17 8.45 5.84
C GLY A 192 -9.53 9.81 5.79
N GLY A 193 -10.34 10.78 5.39
CA GLY A 193 -9.93 12.16 5.36
C GLY A 193 -11.05 13.09 4.91
N TYR A 194 -10.75 14.35 4.99
CA TYR A 194 -11.65 15.43 4.58
C TYR A 194 -10.92 16.41 3.67
N ARG A 195 -11.63 16.95 2.67
CA ARG A 195 -11.12 17.93 1.72
C ARG A 195 -11.75 19.27 1.98
N PHE A 196 -11.00 20.23 2.52
CA PHE A 196 -11.39 21.61 2.65
C PHE A 196 -11.07 22.36 1.35
N ILE A 197 -12.11 22.57 0.52
CA ILE A 197 -11.97 23.25 -0.77
C ILE A 197 -11.78 24.74 -0.52
N ILE A 198 -10.63 25.29 -0.95
CA ILE A 198 -10.28 26.70 -0.81
C ILE A 198 -10.67 27.46 -2.08
N GLU A 199 -10.41 26.86 -3.25
CA GLU A 199 -10.69 27.49 -4.53
C GLU A 199 -11.22 26.47 -5.53
N GLN A 200 -12.36 26.83 -6.14
CA GLN A 200 -12.98 26.03 -7.21
C GLN A 200 -13.38 26.97 -8.35
N LYS A 201 -12.91 26.69 -9.58
CA LYS A 201 -13.35 27.37 -10.81
C LYS A 201 -14.22 26.42 -11.62
N SER A 202 -15.48 26.81 -11.89
CA SER A 202 -16.48 25.98 -12.56
C SER A 202 -16.69 24.66 -11.81
N LYS A 203 -16.15 23.55 -12.35
CA LYS A 203 -16.25 22.20 -11.78
C LYS A 203 -14.89 21.64 -11.37
N GLU A 204 -13.82 22.40 -11.57
CA GLU A 204 -12.45 21.98 -11.28
C GLU A 204 -11.99 22.58 -9.95
N ILE A 205 -11.57 21.72 -9.03
CA ILE A 205 -10.99 22.11 -7.76
C ILE A 205 -9.55 22.51 -8.04
N LYS A 206 -9.19 23.77 -7.78
CA LYS A 206 -7.87 24.33 -8.03
C LYS A 206 -6.98 24.29 -6.80
N ARG A 207 -7.60 24.45 -5.62
CA ARG A 207 -6.85 24.48 -4.35
C ARG A 207 -7.68 23.90 -3.22
N TYR A 208 -7.06 23.01 -2.46
CA TYR A 208 -7.64 22.45 -1.26
C TYR A 208 -6.58 22.04 -0.25
N PHE A 209 -7.03 21.85 0.98
CA PHE A 209 -6.28 21.28 2.08
C PHE A 209 -6.99 20.00 2.53
N SER A 210 -6.24 18.94 2.81
CA SER A 210 -6.86 17.65 3.13
C SER A 210 -6.11 16.94 4.25
N PRO A 211 -6.58 17.02 5.51
CA PRO A 211 -6.15 16.12 6.57
C PRO A 211 -6.65 14.71 6.29
N ALA A 212 -5.82 13.73 6.63
CA ALA A 212 -6.14 12.34 6.43
C ALA A 212 -5.41 11.44 7.43
N PHE A 213 -5.92 10.24 7.61
CA PHE A 213 -5.34 9.23 8.48
C PHE A 213 -5.46 7.85 7.87
N ASN A 214 -4.60 6.94 8.32
CA ASN A 214 -4.65 5.51 8.03
C ASN A 214 -4.19 4.73 9.27
N TYR A 215 -5.13 4.06 9.93
CA TYR A 215 -4.85 3.16 11.04
C TYR A 215 -4.81 1.73 10.54
N ARG A 216 -3.77 0.98 10.90
CA ARG A 216 -3.62 -0.45 10.60
C ARG A 216 -3.43 -1.25 11.86
N HIS A 217 -4.06 -2.41 11.88
CA HIS A 217 -3.94 -3.39 12.93
C HIS A 217 -3.60 -4.76 12.33
N GLU A 218 -2.49 -5.33 12.78
CA GLU A 218 -2.04 -6.67 12.38
C GLU A 218 -1.51 -7.41 13.60
N GLN A 219 -2.25 -8.37 14.10
CA GLN A 219 -1.95 -9.12 15.34
C GLN A 219 -1.76 -8.22 16.56
N LYS A 220 -0.50 -8.01 16.98
CA LYS A 220 -0.10 -7.18 18.13
C LYS A 220 0.39 -5.80 17.70
N TYR A 221 0.56 -5.59 16.40
CA TYR A 221 1.13 -4.37 15.86
C TYR A 221 0.02 -3.43 15.37
N ASP A 222 0.10 -2.22 15.87
CA ASP A 222 -0.75 -1.13 15.43
C ASP A 222 0.12 -0.03 14.84
N GLN A 223 -0.33 0.55 13.76
CA GLN A 223 0.30 1.69 13.14
C GLN A 223 -0.76 2.73 12.81
N LEU A 224 -0.46 3.97 13.10
CA LEU A 224 -1.29 5.12 12.76
C LEU A 224 -0.45 6.08 11.93
N ASP A 225 -0.88 6.32 10.70
CA ASP A 225 -0.36 7.35 9.83
C ASP A 225 -1.33 8.53 9.87
N ILE A 226 -0.86 9.72 10.23
CA ILE A 226 -1.63 10.96 10.22
C ILE A 226 -0.88 11.96 9.37
N GLY A 227 -1.58 12.63 8.48
CA GLY A 227 -0.94 13.61 7.62
C GLY A 227 -1.90 14.61 7.03
N VAL A 228 -1.32 15.49 6.28
CA VAL A 228 -2.03 16.56 5.62
C VAL A 228 -1.45 16.79 4.23
N TYR A 229 -2.34 17.07 3.29
CA TYR A 229 -2.01 17.44 1.94
C TYR A 229 -2.47 18.86 1.65
N TYR A 230 -1.64 19.59 0.95
CA TYR A 230 -2.00 20.85 0.32
C TYR A 230 -1.88 20.71 -1.19
N TYR A 231 -2.97 20.92 -1.87
CA TYR A 231 -3.07 20.90 -3.33
C TYR A 231 -3.26 22.29 -3.87
N HIS A 232 -2.41 22.67 -4.80
CA HIS A 232 -2.54 23.87 -5.62
C HIS A 232 -2.04 23.54 -7.02
N LEU A 233 -2.98 23.34 -7.95
CA LEU A 233 -2.67 22.91 -9.32
C LEU A 233 -1.53 23.72 -9.93
N PRO A 234 -0.46 23.12 -10.44
CA PRO A 234 -0.24 21.68 -10.64
C PRO A 234 0.47 20.95 -9.50
N LEU A 235 0.74 21.59 -8.39
CA LEU A 235 1.57 21.07 -7.30
C LEU A 235 0.74 20.45 -6.18
N ASN A 236 1.20 19.34 -5.66
CA ASN A 236 0.76 18.69 -4.45
C ASN A 236 1.90 18.59 -3.45
N VAL A 237 1.66 18.92 -2.20
CA VAL A 237 2.64 18.73 -1.12
C VAL A 237 1.95 18.06 0.05
N GLY A 238 2.60 17.10 0.68
CA GLY A 238 2.08 16.39 1.84
C GLY A 238 3.13 16.18 2.92
N VAL A 239 2.68 16.14 4.16
CA VAL A 239 3.52 15.76 5.31
C VAL A 239 2.74 14.74 6.14
N TRP A 240 3.40 13.63 6.48
CA TRP A 240 2.84 12.54 7.26
C TRP A 240 3.73 12.16 8.41
N TYR A 241 3.11 11.87 9.53
CA TYR A 241 3.73 11.20 10.66
C TYR A 241 3.26 9.75 10.69
N ARG A 242 4.19 8.82 10.82
CA ARG A 242 3.93 7.38 10.93
C ARG A 242 4.38 6.86 12.27
N GLY A 243 3.47 6.23 13.01
CA GLY A 243 3.72 5.61 14.29
C GLY A 243 2.63 5.94 15.32
N LEU A 244 2.63 5.22 16.45
CA LEU A 244 1.78 5.49 17.60
C LEU A 244 2.64 6.10 18.71
N PRO A 245 2.61 7.43 18.92
CA PRO A 245 3.49 8.09 19.88
C PRO A 245 3.26 7.65 21.33
N PHE A 246 2.06 7.10 21.64
CA PHE A 246 1.64 6.72 22.98
C PHE A 246 1.71 5.22 23.27
N LYS A 247 2.05 4.37 22.29
CA LYS A 247 2.15 2.92 22.46
C LYS A 247 3.60 2.46 22.41
N THR A 248 4.02 1.77 23.47
CA THR A 248 5.31 1.09 23.53
C THR A 248 5.06 -0.42 23.52
N TYR A 249 5.70 -1.15 22.63
CA TYR A 249 5.57 -2.62 22.55
C TYR A 249 6.50 -3.36 23.52
N ALA A 250 7.52 -2.68 24.01
CA ALA A 250 8.41 -3.11 25.09
C ALA A 250 9.02 -1.87 25.74
N PRO A 251 9.60 -1.95 26.95
CA PRO A 251 10.18 -0.78 27.64
C PRO A 251 11.19 0.03 26.81
N THR A 252 11.72 -0.58 25.75
CA THR A 252 12.72 0.04 24.86
C THR A 252 12.26 0.28 23.43
N TYR A 253 11.04 -0.14 23.05
CA TYR A 253 10.52 -0.02 21.67
C TYR A 253 9.34 0.94 21.61
N SER A 254 9.62 2.16 21.17
CA SER A 254 8.62 3.16 20.80
C SER A 254 8.10 2.86 19.38
N SER A 255 6.79 3.00 19.17
CA SER A 255 6.15 2.84 17.84
C SER A 255 6.33 4.04 16.92
N ARG A 256 7.44 4.75 17.02
CA ARG A 256 7.78 5.87 16.13
C ARG A 256 8.58 5.32 14.94
N GLU A 257 8.09 5.52 13.73
CA GLU A 257 8.73 4.97 12.53
C GLU A 257 9.38 6.07 11.70
N SER A 258 8.58 6.97 11.14
CA SER A 258 9.08 7.97 10.21
C SER A 258 8.20 9.22 10.13
N ILE A 259 8.81 10.30 9.62
CA ILE A 259 8.12 11.46 9.08
C ILE A 259 8.31 11.40 7.56
N ALA A 260 7.23 11.48 6.80
CA ALA A 260 7.29 11.46 5.35
C ALA A 260 6.93 12.82 4.76
N VAL A 261 7.70 13.25 3.78
CA VAL A 261 7.41 14.42 2.96
C VAL A 261 7.10 13.95 1.56
N LEU A 262 6.01 14.47 0.99
CA LEU A 262 5.52 14.09 -0.32
C LEU A 262 5.43 15.33 -1.21
N VAL A 263 5.80 15.14 -2.47
CA VAL A 263 5.65 16.16 -3.52
C VAL A 263 5.07 15.46 -4.76
N GLY A 264 4.01 16.01 -5.30
CA GLY A 264 3.36 15.52 -6.51
C GLY A 264 3.17 16.63 -7.54
N PHE A 265 3.15 16.27 -8.80
CA PHE A 265 2.96 17.18 -9.91
C PHE A 265 1.94 16.65 -10.92
N ASP A 266 0.89 17.43 -11.19
CA ASP A 266 -0.17 17.11 -12.14
C ASP A 266 0.14 17.69 -13.53
N ILE A 267 0.42 16.82 -14.50
CA ILE A 267 0.63 17.19 -15.90
C ILE A 267 -0.71 17.04 -16.63
N THR A 268 -1.54 18.08 -16.51
CA THR A 268 -2.94 18.04 -16.94
C THR A 268 -3.12 17.80 -18.44
N GLU A 269 -2.17 18.22 -19.29
CA GLU A 269 -2.20 17.96 -20.73
C GLU A 269 -2.20 16.47 -21.05
N TYR A 270 -1.49 15.67 -20.28
CA TYR A 270 -1.34 14.23 -20.48
C TYR A 270 -2.18 13.40 -19.51
N ASN A 271 -2.96 14.01 -18.63
CA ASN A 271 -3.68 13.33 -17.54
C ASN A 271 -2.75 12.43 -16.69
N LEU A 272 -1.50 12.86 -16.55
CA LEU A 272 -0.44 12.14 -15.84
C LEU A 272 -0.13 12.88 -14.53
N ARG A 273 -0.01 12.12 -13.45
CA ARG A 273 0.54 12.59 -12.19
C ARG A 273 1.80 11.84 -11.85
N VAL A 274 2.77 12.57 -11.35
CA VAL A 274 4.03 12.04 -10.84
C VAL A 274 4.12 12.42 -9.37
N GLY A 275 4.35 11.44 -8.51
CA GLY A 275 4.54 11.65 -7.08
C GLY A 275 5.90 11.13 -6.63
N TYR A 276 6.51 11.83 -5.69
CA TYR A 276 7.71 11.40 -4.98
C TYR A 276 7.50 11.59 -3.48
N SER A 277 7.93 10.62 -2.69
CA SER A 277 7.99 10.77 -1.24
C SER A 277 9.32 10.31 -0.67
N TYR A 278 9.69 10.95 0.42
CA TYR A 278 10.86 10.63 1.22
C TYR A 278 10.47 10.44 2.68
N ASP A 279 10.75 9.24 3.23
CA ASP A 279 10.49 8.91 4.62
C ASP A 279 11.77 9.13 5.44
N ILE A 280 11.74 10.05 6.36
CA ILE A 280 12.81 10.31 7.31
C ILE A 280 12.63 9.34 8.48
N THR A 281 13.53 8.38 8.63
CA THR A 281 13.48 7.39 9.73
C THR A 281 13.77 8.06 11.07
N VAL A 282 12.79 8.09 11.98
CA VAL A 282 12.92 8.64 13.34
C VAL A 282 12.98 7.55 14.41
N SER A 283 12.90 6.28 14.02
CA SER A 283 13.08 5.13 14.90
C SER A 283 14.54 4.99 15.36
N LYS A 284 14.80 4.05 16.28
CA LYS A 284 16.19 3.72 16.74
C LYS A 284 17.15 3.31 15.62
N LEU A 285 16.63 2.88 14.46
CA LEU A 285 17.47 2.56 13.30
C LEU A 285 18.23 3.81 12.80
N GLY A 286 17.60 4.99 12.92
CA GLY A 286 18.17 6.27 12.53
C GLY A 286 18.28 6.46 11.02
N ILE A 287 18.32 7.73 10.61
CA ILE A 287 18.43 8.11 9.20
C ILE A 287 19.82 7.79 8.63
N SER A 288 20.88 7.92 9.44
CA SER A 288 22.27 7.67 9.03
C SER A 288 22.53 6.23 8.62
N ASN A 289 21.84 5.28 9.24
CA ASN A 289 21.99 3.85 8.92
C ASN A 289 21.04 3.39 7.82
N SER A 290 19.81 3.90 7.85
CA SER A 290 18.75 3.49 6.92
C SER A 290 18.76 4.25 5.60
N LEU A 291 19.19 5.50 5.59
CA LEU A 291 18.99 6.49 4.51
C LEU A 291 17.50 6.68 4.16
N GLY A 292 16.59 6.39 5.11
CA GLY A 292 15.16 6.58 4.96
C GLY A 292 14.48 5.62 3.99
N ALA A 293 13.43 6.11 3.31
CA ALA A 293 12.80 5.38 2.21
C ALA A 293 12.39 6.35 1.10
N HIS A 294 12.55 5.92 -0.14
CA HIS A 294 12.19 6.66 -1.34
C HIS A 294 11.05 5.95 -2.05
N GLU A 295 10.05 6.70 -2.48
CA GLU A 295 8.95 6.15 -3.25
C GLU A 295 8.59 7.08 -4.42
N ILE A 296 8.38 6.49 -5.58
CA ILE A 296 7.94 7.17 -6.80
C ILE A 296 6.62 6.56 -7.22
N SER A 297 5.66 7.41 -7.60
CA SER A 297 4.38 6.98 -8.16
C SER A 297 4.10 7.67 -9.49
N LEU A 298 3.47 6.94 -10.40
CA LEU A 298 2.95 7.42 -11.65
C LEU A 298 1.48 7.04 -11.74
N VAL A 299 0.60 8.01 -11.98
CA VAL A 299 -0.83 7.79 -12.15
C VAL A 299 -1.28 8.39 -13.48
N TYR A 300 -1.80 7.55 -14.36
CA TYR A 300 -2.31 7.95 -15.66
C TYR A 300 -3.80 7.64 -15.75
N GLU A 301 -4.63 8.66 -15.99
CA GLU A 301 -6.08 8.53 -16.07
C GLU A 301 -6.59 8.88 -17.47
N ILE A 302 -7.33 7.95 -18.09
CA ILE A 302 -8.01 8.19 -19.36
C ILE A 302 -9.49 8.45 -19.06
N ALA A 303 -9.97 9.62 -19.50
CA ALA A 303 -11.37 9.95 -19.47
C ALA A 303 -11.88 10.16 -20.90
N LYS A 304 -12.92 9.44 -21.33
CA LYS A 304 -13.56 9.73 -22.62
C LYS A 304 -14.17 11.13 -22.61
N ARG A 305 -13.78 11.94 -23.58
CA ARG A 305 -14.49 13.17 -23.90
C ARG A 305 -15.92 12.83 -24.33
N LYS A 306 -16.92 13.27 -23.55
CA LYS A 306 -18.37 13.24 -23.79
C LYS A 306 -19.14 12.03 -23.24
N LYS A 307 -19.65 12.21 -22.02
CA LYS A 307 -21.09 12.12 -21.78
C LYS A 307 -21.47 13.03 -20.60
N LYS A 308 -22.42 13.92 -20.84
CA LYS A 308 -22.87 14.99 -19.93
C LYS A 308 -23.55 14.52 -18.63
N THR A 309 -23.45 13.25 -18.21
CA THR A 309 -24.48 12.70 -17.34
C THR A 309 -24.03 11.95 -16.07
N ARG A 310 -22.76 11.82 -15.72
CA ARG A 310 -22.45 11.25 -14.39
C ARG A 310 -21.27 11.94 -13.74
N ARG A 311 -21.52 12.56 -12.57
CA ARG A 311 -20.46 13.01 -11.67
C ARG A 311 -19.83 11.77 -11.06
N VAL A 312 -18.55 11.56 -11.29
CA VAL A 312 -17.76 10.59 -10.54
C VAL A 312 -17.33 11.29 -9.24
N LEU A 313 -17.69 10.68 -8.12
CA LEU A 313 -17.29 11.17 -6.81
C LEU A 313 -15.87 10.69 -6.55
N VAL A 314 -14.91 11.57 -6.69
CA VAL A 314 -13.50 11.30 -6.36
C VAL A 314 -13.10 12.23 -5.24
N SER A 315 -13.19 11.75 -4.00
CA SER A 315 -12.87 12.51 -2.80
C SER A 315 -11.46 12.22 -2.27
N CYS A 316 -10.92 11.05 -2.58
CA CYS A 316 -9.55 10.70 -2.19
C CYS A 316 -8.56 11.71 -2.79
N PRO A 317 -7.53 12.16 -2.04
CA PRO A 317 -6.47 12.98 -2.60
C PRO A 317 -5.91 12.33 -3.86
N LYS A 318 -5.73 13.13 -4.88
CA LYS A 318 -5.12 12.66 -6.13
C LYS A 318 -3.61 12.91 -6.02
N PHE A 319 -2.82 11.85 -5.97
CA PHE A 319 -1.37 11.87 -6.07
C PHE A 319 -0.91 11.17 -7.32
#